data_bcb4327be4aeeac7dc0bc39c4b677567
#
_entry.id   bcb4327be4aeeac7dc0bc39c4b677567
#
_cell.length_a   1.000
_cell.length_b   1.000
_cell.length_c   1.000
_cell.angle_alpha   90.00
_cell.angle_beta   90.00
_cell.angle_gamma   90.00
#
_symmetry.space_group_name_H-M   'P 1'
#
loop_
_entity.id
_entity.type
_entity.pdbx_description
1 polymer ?
#
loop_
_entity_poly.entity_id
_entity_poly.type
_entity_poly.pdbx_seq_one_letter_code
_entity_poly.pdbx_strand_id
1 'polypeptide(L)'
;MPATEPEQLHGLFEQAFNAGDVEALMALYEPDAALVPQPGALAEGTAAIRASLRWFLDRRGKITLETKLVVRVGDLAFLTNRWSLTGGTMPDGSPAELGANTAEVARLQTDGTWLYVIDNAWGDQAAP
;
A
#
# COMPACT_ATOMS: atom_id res chain seq x y z
N MET A 1 -4.84 -6.08 14.08
CA MET A 1 -3.76 -7.04 14.35
C MET A 1 -2.56 -6.68 13.49
N PRO A 2 -1.36 -6.51 14.04
CA PRO A 2 -0.17 -6.30 13.22
C PRO A 2 0.23 -7.57 12.47
N ALA A 3 1.01 -7.40 11.41
CA ALA A 3 1.52 -8.51 10.63
C ALA A 3 2.66 -9.20 11.37
N THR A 4 2.53 -10.50 11.61
CA THR A 4 3.59 -11.33 12.17
C THR A 4 4.33 -12.12 11.10
N GLU A 5 3.80 -12.10 9.86
CA GLU A 5 4.44 -12.64 8.66
C GLU A 5 4.28 -11.61 7.55
N PRO A 6 5.26 -11.47 6.63
CA PRO A 6 5.18 -10.41 5.62
C PRO A 6 3.98 -10.54 4.70
N GLU A 7 3.56 -11.74 4.34
CA GLU A 7 2.42 -11.95 3.45
C GLU A 7 1.09 -11.48 4.03
N GLN A 8 1.00 -11.24 5.35
CA GLN A 8 -0.21 -10.72 5.98
C GLN A 8 -0.44 -9.24 5.69
N LEU A 9 0.60 -8.52 5.27
CA LEU A 9 0.50 -7.08 5.03
C LEU A 9 -0.56 -6.72 4.01
N HIS A 10 -0.65 -7.46 2.91
CA HIS A 10 -1.63 -7.18 1.85
C HIS A 10 -3.08 -7.32 2.36
N GLY A 11 -3.37 -8.38 3.13
CA GLY A 11 -4.70 -8.58 3.68
C GLY A 11 -5.08 -7.52 4.71
N LEU A 12 -4.12 -7.12 5.54
CA LEU A 12 -4.34 -6.04 6.51
C LEU A 12 -4.57 -4.71 5.83
N PHE A 13 -3.83 -4.43 4.75
CA PHE A 13 -4.02 -3.23 3.95
C PHE A 13 -5.43 -3.19 3.36
N GLU A 14 -5.83 -4.28 2.70
CA GLU A 14 -7.16 -4.37 2.09
C GLU A 14 -8.27 -4.14 3.13
N GLN A 15 -8.16 -4.79 4.28
CA GLN A 15 -9.14 -4.68 5.36
C GLN A 15 -9.24 -3.24 5.88
N ALA A 16 -8.10 -2.61 6.17
CA ALA A 16 -8.07 -1.24 6.68
C ALA A 16 -8.59 -0.24 5.65
N PHE A 17 -8.18 -0.41 4.39
CA PHE A 17 -8.62 0.45 3.30
C PHE A 17 -10.15 0.39 3.13
N ASN A 18 -10.70 -0.81 3.05
CA ASN A 18 -12.13 -0.99 2.84
C ASN A 18 -12.96 -0.55 4.05
N ALA A 19 -12.35 -0.48 5.23
CA ALA A 19 -12.99 0.09 6.43
C ALA A 19 -12.87 1.62 6.49
N GLY A 20 -12.11 2.24 5.57
CA GLY A 20 -11.86 3.68 5.59
C GLY A 20 -10.96 4.12 6.74
N ASP A 21 -10.16 3.23 7.30
CA ASP A 21 -9.38 3.45 8.51
C ASP A 21 -7.94 3.85 8.14
N VAL A 22 -7.71 5.17 8.00
CA VAL A 22 -6.40 5.68 7.62
C VAL A 22 -5.35 5.39 8.71
N GLU A 23 -5.72 5.38 9.99
CA GLU A 23 -4.75 5.11 11.05
C GLU A 23 -4.30 3.66 11.03
N ALA A 24 -5.19 2.73 10.74
CA ALA A 24 -4.82 1.33 10.56
C ALA A 24 -3.91 1.13 9.34
N LEU A 25 -4.15 1.88 8.25
CA LEU A 25 -3.23 1.89 7.10
C LEU A 25 -1.86 2.42 7.49
N MET A 26 -1.81 3.56 8.17
CA MET A 26 -0.55 4.18 8.59
C MET A 26 0.26 3.27 9.50
N ALA A 27 -0.40 2.45 10.31
CA ALA A 27 0.27 1.50 11.20
C ALA A 27 1.02 0.39 10.45
N LEU A 28 0.82 0.25 9.15
CA LEU A 28 1.51 -0.76 8.32
C LEU A 28 2.84 -0.25 7.76
N TYR A 29 3.20 1.02 7.97
CA TYR A 29 4.39 1.66 7.39
C TYR A 29 5.39 2.06 8.46
N GLU A 30 6.67 1.92 8.14
CA GLU A 30 7.72 2.55 8.97
C GLU A 30 7.61 4.07 8.89
N PRO A 31 8.03 4.81 9.94
CA PRO A 31 7.94 6.28 9.93
C PRO A 31 8.65 6.96 8.76
N ASP A 32 9.75 6.35 8.28
CA ASP A 32 10.55 6.90 7.18
C ASP A 32 10.30 6.17 5.86
N ALA A 33 9.18 5.46 5.76
CA ALA A 33 8.84 4.70 4.55
C ALA A 33 8.64 5.61 3.33
N ALA A 34 8.71 5.00 2.15
CA ALA A 34 8.41 5.66 0.89
C ALA A 34 7.24 4.96 0.20
N LEU A 35 6.33 5.73 -0.35
CA LEU A 35 5.21 5.27 -1.15
C LEU A 35 5.28 5.92 -2.52
N VAL A 36 5.05 5.15 -3.57
CA VAL A 36 4.85 5.68 -4.92
C VAL A 36 3.34 5.76 -5.16
N PRO A 37 2.71 6.94 -4.98
CA PRO A 37 1.24 7.05 -5.06
C PRO A 37 0.72 7.10 -6.48
N GLN A 38 1.58 7.43 -7.45
CA GLN A 38 1.32 7.35 -8.88
C GLN A 38 2.66 7.30 -9.61
N PRO A 39 2.68 6.80 -10.86
CA PRO A 39 3.95 6.69 -11.58
C PRO A 39 4.70 8.02 -11.63
N GLY A 40 5.97 8.00 -11.24
CA GLY A 40 6.83 9.17 -11.23
C GLY A 40 6.72 10.07 -10.00
N ALA A 41 5.84 9.77 -9.05
CA ALA A 41 5.69 10.52 -7.80
C ALA A 41 6.27 9.74 -6.63
N LEU A 42 6.68 10.46 -5.58
CA LEU A 42 7.22 9.85 -4.37
C LEU A 42 6.67 10.57 -3.15
N ALA A 43 6.13 9.80 -2.21
CA ALA A 43 5.69 10.29 -0.91
C ALA A 43 6.58 9.67 0.16
N GLU A 44 7.33 10.49 0.88
CA GLU A 44 8.25 10.03 1.92
C GLU A 44 7.80 10.52 3.30
N GLY A 45 7.78 9.59 4.25
CA GLY A 45 7.45 9.89 5.63
C GLY A 45 5.96 9.93 5.91
N THR A 46 5.63 10.00 7.19
CA THR A 46 4.27 9.82 7.70
C THR A 46 3.27 10.79 7.09
N ALA A 47 3.59 12.09 7.05
CA ALA A 47 2.62 13.09 6.58
C ALA A 47 2.29 12.93 5.09
N ALA A 48 3.32 12.70 4.26
CA ALA A 48 3.13 12.55 2.81
C ALA A 48 2.41 11.26 2.46
N ILE A 49 2.73 10.18 3.15
CA ILE A 49 2.05 8.89 2.95
C ILE A 49 0.58 9.00 3.36
N ARG A 50 0.31 9.62 4.51
CA ARG A 50 -1.07 9.83 4.97
C ARG A 50 -1.89 10.61 3.94
N ALA A 51 -1.34 11.68 3.41
CA ALA A 51 -2.02 12.49 2.40
C ALA A 51 -2.32 11.68 1.14
N SER A 52 -1.38 10.85 0.71
CA SER A 52 -1.55 9.98 -0.45
C SER A 52 -2.64 8.93 -0.23
N LEU A 53 -2.64 8.28 0.93
CA LEU A 53 -3.66 7.28 1.27
C LEU A 53 -5.05 7.92 1.39
N ARG A 54 -5.13 9.12 1.95
CA ARG A 54 -6.37 9.88 2.02
C ARG A 54 -6.93 10.14 0.63
N TRP A 55 -6.09 10.49 -0.32
CA TRP A 55 -6.54 10.73 -1.69
C TRP A 55 -7.23 9.48 -2.24
N PHE A 56 -6.65 8.31 -2.04
CA PHE A 56 -7.26 7.06 -2.51
C PHE A 56 -8.54 6.73 -1.74
N LEU A 57 -8.55 6.91 -0.42
CA LEU A 57 -9.75 6.68 0.40
C LEU A 57 -10.91 7.59 -0.02
N ASP A 58 -10.61 8.83 -0.40
CA ASP A 58 -11.61 9.80 -0.81
C ASP A 58 -12.29 9.44 -2.13
N ARG A 59 -11.75 8.50 -2.90
CA ARG A 59 -12.41 7.97 -4.09
C ARG A 59 -13.63 7.12 -3.74
N ARG A 60 -13.71 6.62 -2.50
CA ARG A 60 -14.82 5.82 -1.94
C ARG A 60 -15.10 4.56 -2.73
N GLY A 61 -14.04 3.96 -3.27
CA GLY A 61 -14.11 2.66 -3.91
C GLY A 61 -13.78 1.54 -2.96
N LYS A 62 -13.80 0.33 -3.49
CA LYS A 62 -13.31 -0.86 -2.79
C LYS A 62 -12.02 -1.34 -3.42
N ILE A 63 -11.08 -1.77 -2.58
CA ILE A 63 -9.81 -2.30 -3.04
C ILE A 63 -9.75 -3.80 -2.82
N THR A 64 -9.11 -4.49 -3.76
CA THR A 64 -8.71 -5.89 -3.60
C THR A 64 -7.21 -5.98 -3.86
N LEU A 65 -6.52 -6.78 -3.06
CA LEU A 65 -5.11 -7.07 -3.24
C LEU A 65 -4.92 -8.58 -3.33
N GLU A 66 -4.20 -9.03 -4.36
CA GLU A 66 -3.86 -10.43 -4.54
C GLU A 66 -2.34 -10.58 -4.51
N THR A 67 -1.82 -11.21 -3.45
CA THR A 67 -0.39 -11.46 -3.30
C THR A 67 0.09 -12.39 -4.42
N LYS A 68 1.16 -11.98 -5.11
CA LYS A 68 1.74 -12.75 -6.22
C LYS A 68 3.05 -13.42 -5.82
N LEU A 69 3.89 -12.71 -5.08
CA LEU A 69 5.23 -13.20 -4.73
C LEU A 69 5.63 -12.67 -3.36
N VAL A 70 6.26 -13.53 -2.56
CA VAL A 70 6.91 -13.13 -1.31
C VAL A 70 8.28 -13.80 -1.29
N VAL A 71 9.33 -12.98 -1.17
CA VAL A 71 10.71 -13.46 -1.01
C VAL A 71 11.27 -12.87 0.27
N ARG A 72 11.64 -13.74 1.20
CA ARG A 72 12.14 -13.31 2.50
C ARG A 72 13.63 -13.66 2.66
N VAL A 73 14.41 -12.67 3.08
CA VAL A 73 15.82 -12.85 3.42
C VAL A 73 16.06 -12.18 4.76
N GLY A 74 16.20 -12.98 5.83
CA GLY A 74 16.42 -12.45 7.18
C GLY A 74 15.25 -11.56 7.62
N ASP A 75 15.54 -10.31 7.93
CA ASP A 75 14.55 -9.32 8.37
C ASP A 75 13.96 -8.49 7.25
N LEU A 76 14.23 -8.84 6.00
CA LEU A 76 13.66 -8.16 4.82
C LEU A 76 12.78 -9.10 4.02
N ALA A 77 11.74 -8.55 3.42
CA ALA A 77 10.90 -9.27 2.47
C ALA A 77 10.62 -8.38 1.26
N PHE A 78 10.68 -9.00 0.09
CA PHE A 78 10.24 -8.41 -1.16
C PHE A 78 8.89 -9.03 -1.50
N LEU A 79 7.88 -8.17 -1.76
CA LEU A 79 6.53 -8.63 -2.05
C LEU A 79 6.03 -8.00 -3.35
N THR A 80 5.19 -8.75 -4.07
CA THR A 80 4.41 -8.19 -5.16
C THR A 80 2.95 -8.57 -4.99
N ASN A 81 2.06 -7.69 -5.44
CA ASN A 81 0.63 -7.99 -5.50
C ASN A 81 0.02 -7.33 -6.73
N ARG A 82 -1.20 -7.73 -7.03
CA ARG A 82 -2.06 -7.02 -7.98
C ARG A 82 -3.18 -6.39 -7.17
N TRP A 83 -3.31 -5.06 -7.24
CA TRP A 83 -4.43 -4.38 -6.60
C TRP A 83 -5.38 -3.80 -7.65
N SER A 84 -6.65 -3.69 -7.25
CA SER A 84 -7.70 -3.07 -8.05
C SER A 84 -8.58 -2.24 -7.13
N LEU A 85 -8.86 -1.01 -7.53
CA LEU A 85 -9.81 -0.12 -6.86
C LEU A 85 -10.98 0.09 -7.80
N THR A 86 -12.17 -0.28 -7.37
CA THR A 86 -13.38 -0.22 -8.21
C THR A 86 -14.53 0.42 -7.46
N GLY A 87 -15.52 0.93 -8.20
CA GLY A 87 -16.75 1.47 -7.63
C GLY A 87 -16.61 2.85 -7.02
N GLY A 88 -15.46 3.48 -7.14
CA GLY A 88 -15.23 4.82 -6.62
C GLY A 88 -15.46 5.91 -7.64
N THR A 89 -15.10 7.14 -7.27
CA THR A 89 -15.31 8.36 -8.09
C THR A 89 -14.05 9.21 -8.08
N MET A 90 -13.59 9.59 -9.26
CA MET A 90 -12.47 10.52 -9.43
C MET A 90 -12.91 11.95 -9.07
N PRO A 91 -11.95 12.88 -8.83
CA PRO A 91 -12.30 14.26 -8.50
C PRO A 91 -13.18 14.96 -9.53
N ASP A 92 -13.09 14.57 -10.80
CA ASP A 92 -13.92 15.13 -11.88
C ASP A 92 -15.29 14.46 -12.02
N GLY A 93 -15.61 13.50 -11.13
CA GLY A 93 -16.88 12.77 -11.16
C GLY A 93 -16.89 11.51 -12.01
N SER A 94 -15.81 11.23 -12.75
CA SER A 94 -15.73 9.99 -13.53
C SER A 94 -15.51 8.78 -12.62
N PRO A 95 -15.80 7.55 -13.10
CA PRO A 95 -15.54 6.36 -12.31
C PRO A 95 -14.05 6.20 -11.97
N ALA A 96 -13.75 5.85 -10.72
CA ALA A 96 -12.41 5.53 -10.29
C ALA A 96 -12.20 4.01 -10.45
N GLU A 97 -11.54 3.64 -11.55
CA GLU A 97 -11.16 2.26 -11.85
C GLU A 97 -9.66 2.24 -12.01
N LEU A 98 -8.96 1.87 -10.94
CA LEU A 98 -7.51 1.92 -10.86
C LEU A 98 -6.97 0.54 -10.51
N GLY A 99 -5.73 0.30 -10.85
CA GLY A 99 -5.06 -0.93 -10.49
C GLY A 99 -3.70 -1.07 -11.14
N ALA A 100 -2.88 -1.91 -10.55
CA ALA A 100 -1.53 -2.17 -11.04
C ALA A 100 -0.93 -3.39 -10.35
N ASN A 101 0.16 -3.88 -10.91
CA ASN A 101 1.06 -4.78 -10.19
C ASN A 101 2.02 -3.91 -9.37
N THR A 102 2.36 -4.38 -8.18
CA THR A 102 3.19 -3.62 -7.23
C THR A 102 4.55 -4.26 -7.03
N ALA A 103 5.41 -3.53 -6.33
CA ALA A 103 6.62 -4.08 -5.74
C ALA A 103 6.82 -3.41 -4.38
N GLU A 104 6.89 -4.20 -3.31
CA GLU A 104 7.07 -3.68 -1.96
C GLU A 104 8.29 -4.30 -1.29
N VAL A 105 8.88 -3.54 -0.35
CA VAL A 105 9.87 -4.06 0.59
C VAL A 105 9.33 -3.85 2.00
N ALA A 106 9.36 -4.91 2.80
CA ALA A 106 8.95 -4.87 4.19
C ALA A 106 10.12 -5.29 5.09
N ARG A 107 10.08 -4.82 6.32
CA ARG A 107 11.12 -5.11 7.32
C ARG A 107 10.51 -5.64 8.59
N LEU A 108 11.15 -6.69 9.14
CA LEU A 108 10.81 -7.20 10.47
C LEU A 108 11.28 -6.21 11.52
N GLN A 109 10.36 -5.80 12.37
CA GLN A 109 10.63 -4.88 13.48
C GLN A 109 11.10 -5.64 14.72
N THR A 110 11.66 -4.92 15.68
CA THR A 110 12.16 -5.53 16.93
C THR A 110 11.05 -6.18 17.76
N ASP A 111 9.81 -5.75 17.59
CA ASP A 111 8.65 -6.34 18.27
C ASP A 111 8.06 -7.57 17.57
N GLY A 112 8.67 -8.01 16.48
CA GLY A 112 8.24 -9.20 15.74
C GLY A 112 7.19 -8.92 14.68
N THR A 113 6.84 -7.66 14.42
CA THR A 113 5.89 -7.28 13.38
C THR A 113 6.59 -6.83 12.11
N TRP A 114 5.88 -6.90 10.98
CA TRP A 114 6.40 -6.48 9.68
C TRP A 114 5.76 -5.16 9.28
N LEU A 115 6.59 -4.23 8.78
CA LEU A 115 6.11 -2.94 8.26
C LEU A 115 6.67 -2.70 6.88
N TYR A 116 5.93 -1.97 6.04
CA TYR A 116 6.42 -1.50 4.75
C TYR A 116 7.55 -0.48 4.92
N VAL A 117 8.61 -0.68 4.18
CA VAL A 117 9.71 0.28 4.01
C VAL A 117 9.54 1.04 2.71
N ILE A 118 9.23 0.31 1.64
CA ILE A 118 8.95 0.85 0.31
C ILE A 118 7.65 0.22 -0.17
N ASP A 119 6.71 1.06 -0.56
CA ASP A 119 5.45 0.62 -1.17
C ASP A 119 5.36 1.23 -2.56
N ASN A 120 5.78 0.47 -3.57
CA ASN A 120 5.67 0.90 -4.95
C ASN A 120 4.36 0.35 -5.53
N ALA A 121 3.30 1.12 -5.42
CA ALA A 121 1.95 0.71 -5.79
C ALA A 121 1.75 0.55 -7.30
N TRP A 122 2.73 0.95 -8.12
CA TRP A 122 2.62 0.94 -9.58
C TRP A 122 3.65 0.05 -10.26
N GLY A 123 4.52 -0.63 -9.48
CA GLY A 123 5.50 -1.57 -10.00
C GLY A 123 6.54 -0.89 -10.89
N ASP A 124 6.64 -1.33 -12.15
CA ASP A 124 7.60 -0.80 -13.10
C ASP A 124 7.01 0.26 -14.03
N GLN A 125 5.81 0.78 -13.73
CA GLN A 125 5.22 1.83 -14.56
C GLN A 125 6.02 3.12 -14.43
N ALA A 126 6.42 3.66 -15.58
CA ALA A 126 7.13 4.94 -15.64
C ALA A 126 6.14 6.10 -15.61
N ALA A 127 6.65 7.30 -15.28
CA ALA A 127 5.87 8.53 -15.40
C ALA A 127 5.42 8.74 -16.84
N PRO A 128 4.21 9.29 -17.06
CA PRO A 128 3.72 9.58 -18.41
C PRO A 128 4.57 10.65 -19.12
#